data_609ca0497e62f8c5c8c6aa8a7f341da6
#
_entry.id   609ca0497e62f8c5c8c6aa8a7f341da6
#
_cell.length_a   1.000
_cell.length_b   1.000
_cell.length_c   1.000
_cell.angle_alpha   90.00
_cell.angle_beta   90.00
_cell.angle_gamma   90.00
#
_symmetry.space_group_name_H-M   'P 1'
#
loop_
_entity.id
_entity.type
_entity.pdbx_description
1 polymer ?
#
loop_
_entity_poly.entity_id
_entity_poly.type
_entity_poly.pdbx_seq_one_letter_code
_entity_poly.pdbx_strand_id
1 'polypeptide(L)'
;MAIPTGAGTEVLKRTSITGLGAGATYADWWHVDWASEEVSSQAASAVVAADHILTIISVIICNQSVSYSFPIDMAVDTASGGNTQFLLYDQDIASKGTFIFNDRFVLHPADALKFRVNKDASGDNTSVYVSFIDQHF
;
A
#
# COMPACT_ATOMS: atom_id res chain seq x y z
N MET A 1 9.03 -17.27 12.12
CA MET A 1 8.93 -17.03 10.66
C MET A 1 9.73 -18.08 9.92
N ALA A 2 9.13 -18.69 8.91
CA ALA A 2 9.85 -19.63 8.04
C ALA A 2 10.66 -18.84 7.01
N ILE A 3 11.88 -19.30 6.73
CA ILE A 3 12.75 -18.71 5.71
C ILE A 3 12.66 -19.60 4.46
N PRO A 4 12.49 -19.02 3.27
CA PRO A 4 12.47 -19.78 2.03
C PRO A 4 13.78 -20.55 1.83
N THR A 5 13.66 -21.83 1.51
CA THR A 5 14.80 -22.72 1.36
C THR A 5 15.11 -23.08 -0.09
N GLY A 6 14.69 -22.26 -1.03
CA GLY A 6 15.02 -22.39 -2.44
C GLY A 6 14.09 -23.28 -3.26
N ALA A 7 13.07 -23.87 -2.66
CA ALA A 7 12.07 -24.69 -3.36
C ALA A 7 10.80 -23.91 -3.73
N GLY A 8 10.77 -22.63 -3.46
CA GLY A 8 9.60 -21.79 -3.71
C GLY A 8 9.54 -21.23 -5.13
N THR A 9 8.44 -20.58 -5.44
CA THR A 9 8.22 -19.86 -6.70
C THR A 9 8.29 -18.37 -6.48
N GLU A 10 8.82 -17.64 -7.45
CA GLU A 10 8.83 -16.20 -7.49
C GLU A 10 7.99 -15.72 -8.66
N VAL A 11 7.08 -14.78 -8.39
CA VAL A 11 6.22 -14.20 -9.42
C VAL A 11 6.23 -12.68 -9.27
N LEU A 12 6.46 -12.00 -10.38
CA LEU A 12 6.31 -10.56 -10.46
C LEU A 12 4.81 -10.24 -10.55
N LYS A 13 4.32 -9.46 -9.61
CA LYS A 13 2.91 -9.11 -9.47
C LYS A 13 2.71 -7.60 -9.32
N ARG A 14 1.47 -7.20 -9.43
CA ARG A 14 1.03 -5.84 -9.19
C ARG A 14 -0.31 -5.83 -8.47
N THR A 15 -0.56 -4.76 -7.74
CA THR A 15 -1.88 -4.46 -7.19
C THR A 15 -2.10 -2.96 -7.24
N SER A 16 -3.34 -2.53 -7.13
CA SER A 16 -3.68 -1.11 -7.18
C SER A 16 -4.83 -0.78 -6.25
N ILE A 17 -4.84 0.47 -5.81
CA ILE A 17 -5.99 1.07 -5.12
C ILE A 17 -6.47 2.21 -6.01
N THR A 18 -7.76 2.23 -6.30
CA THR A 18 -8.42 3.34 -7.00
C THR A 18 -9.41 4.02 -6.09
N GLY A 19 -9.48 5.34 -6.16
CA GLY A 19 -10.42 6.09 -5.35
C GLY A 19 -10.06 6.23 -3.88
N LEU A 20 -8.79 6.11 -3.55
CA LEU A 20 -8.32 6.37 -2.19
C LEU A 20 -8.69 7.81 -1.78
N GLY A 21 -9.42 7.95 -0.70
CA GLY A 21 -9.94 9.23 -0.23
C GLY A 21 -11.32 9.58 -0.74
N ALA A 22 -11.81 8.95 -1.81
CA ALA A 22 -13.13 9.23 -2.35
C ALA A 22 -14.22 8.63 -1.44
N GLY A 23 -15.03 9.45 -0.83
CA GLY A 23 -16.08 9.01 0.09
C GLY A 23 -15.58 8.39 1.40
N ALA A 24 -14.29 8.38 1.61
CA ALA A 24 -13.71 7.93 2.86
C ALA A 24 -13.66 9.07 3.88
N THR A 25 -13.79 8.73 5.13
CA THR A 25 -13.58 9.68 6.21
C THR A 25 -12.09 9.96 6.36
N TYR A 26 -11.76 11.19 6.69
CA TYR A 26 -10.42 11.58 7.12
C TYR A 26 -9.86 10.55 8.12
N ALA A 27 -8.61 10.14 7.90
CA ALA A 27 -7.88 9.19 8.72
C ALA A 27 -8.27 7.71 8.56
N ASP A 28 -9.14 7.36 7.63
CA ASP A 28 -9.40 5.96 7.34
C ASP A 28 -8.23 5.31 6.59
N TRP A 29 -7.76 4.19 7.12
CA TRP A 29 -6.71 3.42 6.49
C TRP A 29 -7.26 2.49 5.42
N TRP A 30 -6.58 2.43 4.29
CA TRP A 30 -6.84 1.50 3.20
C TRP A 30 -5.72 0.49 3.13
N HIS A 31 -6.04 -0.78 3.39
CA HIS A 31 -5.07 -1.87 3.37
C HIS A 31 -4.97 -2.44 1.95
N VAL A 32 -3.74 -2.74 1.55
CA VAL A 32 -3.51 -3.42 0.27
C VAL A 32 -3.98 -4.87 0.38
N ASP A 33 -4.81 -5.29 -0.55
CA ASP A 33 -5.25 -6.68 -0.65
C ASP A 33 -4.34 -7.44 -1.62
N TRP A 34 -3.52 -8.31 -1.07
CA TRP A 34 -2.56 -9.07 -1.85
C TRP A 34 -3.18 -10.24 -2.61
N ALA A 35 -4.37 -10.66 -2.25
CA ALA A 35 -5.10 -11.71 -2.95
C ALA A 35 -5.78 -11.20 -4.22
N SER A 36 -6.04 -9.91 -4.33
CA SER A 36 -6.62 -9.26 -5.49
C SER A 36 -5.54 -8.50 -6.26
N GLU A 37 -5.41 -8.75 -7.54
CA GLU A 37 -4.41 -8.07 -8.37
C GLU A 37 -4.84 -6.67 -8.82
N GLU A 38 -6.08 -6.29 -8.61
CA GLU A 38 -6.63 -5.10 -9.24
C GLU A 38 -7.08 -4.01 -8.28
N VAL A 39 -7.73 -4.34 -7.18
CA VAL A 39 -8.34 -3.34 -6.30
C VAL A 39 -8.18 -3.73 -4.85
N SER A 40 -7.69 -2.81 -4.07
CA SER A 40 -7.72 -2.91 -2.62
C SER A 40 -8.94 -2.21 -2.08
N SER A 41 -9.54 -2.78 -1.07
CA SER A 41 -10.66 -2.20 -0.36
C SER A 41 -10.22 -1.66 1.00
N GLN A 42 -11.09 -0.94 1.64
CA GLN A 42 -10.93 -0.45 3.01
C GLN A 42 -10.95 -1.59 4.05
N ALA A 43 -10.54 -2.79 3.67
CA ALA A 43 -10.56 -3.95 4.54
C ALA A 43 -9.44 -3.87 5.58
N ALA A 44 -9.82 -3.83 6.84
CA ALA A 44 -8.91 -3.65 7.96
C ALA A 44 -8.02 -4.87 8.27
N SER A 45 -8.06 -5.93 7.48
CA SER A 45 -7.42 -7.21 7.82
C SER A 45 -6.62 -7.84 6.69
N ALA A 46 -6.39 -7.12 5.60
CA ALA A 46 -5.60 -7.65 4.50
C ALA A 46 -4.12 -7.71 4.88
N VAL A 47 -3.60 -8.92 5.02
CA VAL A 47 -2.22 -9.19 5.41
C VAL A 47 -1.55 -10.13 4.41
N VAL A 48 -0.23 -10.13 4.41
CA VAL A 48 0.56 -11.09 3.61
C VAL A 48 0.28 -12.51 4.11
N ALA A 49 0.01 -13.43 3.20
CA ALA A 49 -0.29 -14.82 3.52
C ALA A 49 0.89 -15.54 4.21
N ALA A 50 0.57 -16.61 4.93
CA ALA A 50 1.53 -17.30 5.82
C ALA A 50 2.78 -17.84 5.10
N ASP A 51 2.63 -18.28 3.86
CA ASP A 51 3.71 -18.89 3.09
C ASP A 51 4.29 -17.94 2.03
N HIS A 52 4.13 -16.64 2.23
CA HIS A 52 4.57 -15.63 1.28
C HIS A 52 5.51 -14.61 1.91
N ILE A 53 6.48 -14.18 1.14
CA ILE A 53 7.28 -12.97 1.40
C ILE A 53 7.16 -12.08 0.17
N LEU A 54 6.83 -10.81 0.39
CA LEU A 54 6.68 -9.85 -0.69
C LEU A 54 7.85 -8.86 -0.68
N THR A 55 8.50 -8.71 -1.82
CA THR A 55 9.48 -7.64 -2.03
C THR A 55 8.82 -6.54 -2.84
N ILE A 56 8.57 -5.40 -2.21
CA ILE A 56 7.97 -4.26 -2.88
C ILE A 56 9.04 -3.58 -3.71
N ILE A 57 8.77 -3.41 -5.01
CA ILE A 57 9.71 -2.80 -5.95
C ILE A 57 9.47 -1.30 -6.08
N SER A 58 8.21 -0.93 -6.28
CA SER A 58 7.83 0.48 -6.39
C SER A 58 6.39 0.70 -5.97
N VAL A 59 6.13 1.90 -5.49
CA VAL A 59 4.79 2.40 -5.21
C VAL A 59 4.62 3.71 -5.96
N ILE A 60 3.61 3.79 -6.81
CA ILE A 60 3.28 4.99 -7.58
C ILE A 60 1.97 5.54 -7.05
N ILE A 61 1.98 6.77 -6.61
CA ILE A 61 0.81 7.45 -6.04
C ILE A 61 0.49 8.65 -6.91
N CYS A 62 -0.72 8.66 -7.47
CA CYS A 62 -1.18 9.73 -8.35
C CYS A 62 -2.35 10.47 -7.72
N ASN A 63 -2.17 11.76 -7.53
CA ASN A 63 -3.27 12.64 -7.12
C ASN A 63 -4.05 13.09 -8.36
N GLN A 64 -5.26 12.55 -8.52
CA GLN A 64 -6.14 12.86 -9.64
C GLN A 64 -7.02 14.08 -9.40
N SER A 65 -6.92 14.72 -8.25
CA SER A 65 -7.63 15.97 -8.00
C SER A 65 -7.11 17.09 -8.90
N VAL A 66 -8.03 17.83 -9.50
CA VAL A 66 -7.68 18.97 -10.35
C VAL A 66 -7.48 20.26 -9.55
N SER A 67 -7.86 20.27 -8.30
CA SER A 67 -7.93 21.49 -7.49
C SER A 67 -7.14 21.44 -6.18
N TYR A 68 -6.83 20.24 -5.68
CA TYR A 68 -6.30 20.10 -4.33
C TYR A 68 -5.00 19.29 -4.31
N SER A 69 -4.02 19.80 -3.57
CA SER A 69 -2.94 18.98 -3.06
C SER A 69 -3.36 18.37 -1.73
N PHE A 70 -2.84 17.19 -1.40
CA PHE A 70 -3.09 16.61 -0.09
C PHE A 70 -1.94 15.73 0.38
N PRO A 71 -1.75 15.67 1.70
CA PRO A 71 -0.77 14.78 2.29
C PRO A 71 -1.28 13.34 2.30
N ILE A 72 -0.35 12.42 2.05
CA ILE A 72 -0.61 10.99 2.12
C ILE A 72 0.33 10.34 3.13
N ASP A 73 -0.19 9.34 3.82
CA ASP A 73 0.59 8.44 4.67
C ASP A 73 0.67 7.06 4.03
N MET A 74 1.83 6.46 4.09
CA MET A 74 2.05 5.06 3.77
C MET A 74 2.75 4.39 4.95
N ALA A 75 2.20 3.30 5.42
CA ALA A 75 2.72 2.63 6.60
C ALA A 75 2.64 1.11 6.50
N VAL A 76 3.47 0.43 7.26
CA VAL A 76 3.46 -1.02 7.43
C VAL A 76 3.10 -1.34 8.86
N ASP A 77 2.11 -2.20 9.04
CA ASP A 77 1.84 -2.85 10.33
C ASP A 77 2.58 -4.18 10.36
N THR A 78 3.52 -4.30 11.30
CA THR A 78 4.27 -5.55 11.44
C THR A 78 3.51 -6.56 12.28
N ALA A 79 3.59 -7.84 11.88
CA ALA A 79 2.90 -8.93 12.57
C ALA A 79 3.32 -9.09 14.03
N SER A 80 4.56 -8.76 14.34
CA SER A 80 5.19 -9.04 15.63
C SER A 80 4.97 -7.98 16.68
N GLY A 81 3.84 -7.32 16.73
CA GLY A 81 3.61 -6.39 17.83
C GLY A 81 2.61 -5.28 17.56
N GLY A 82 1.96 -5.30 16.43
CA GLY A 82 0.98 -4.28 16.08
C GLY A 82 1.57 -2.89 15.95
N ASN A 83 2.86 -2.79 15.70
CA ASN A 83 3.54 -1.50 15.52
C ASN A 83 3.36 -1.01 14.10
N THR A 84 2.93 0.24 13.98
CA THR A 84 2.85 0.93 12.71
C THR A 84 4.17 1.61 12.41
N GLN A 85 4.78 1.27 11.28
CA GLN A 85 5.99 1.92 10.78
C GLN A 85 5.63 2.78 9.59
N PHE A 86 5.79 4.10 9.73
CA PHE A 86 5.53 5.01 8.63
C PHE A 86 6.69 5.01 7.64
N LEU A 87 6.38 4.81 6.37
CA LEU A 87 7.32 4.98 5.26
C LEU A 87 7.18 6.37 4.64
N LEU A 88 5.95 6.88 4.57
CA LEU A 88 5.62 8.26 4.24
C LEU A 88 4.72 8.81 5.33
N TYR A 89 5.02 10.00 5.79
CA TYR A 89 4.20 10.70 6.77
C TYR A 89 3.95 12.12 6.32
N ASP A 90 2.68 12.46 6.12
CA ASP A 90 2.27 13.77 5.61
C ASP A 90 3.02 14.18 4.33
N GLN A 91 3.24 13.23 3.42
CA GLN A 91 3.87 13.51 2.14
C GLN A 91 2.88 14.25 1.24
N ASP A 92 3.14 15.51 0.98
CA ASP A 92 2.31 16.32 0.11
C ASP A 92 2.44 15.85 -1.35
N ILE A 93 1.29 15.67 -1.99
CA ILE A 93 1.21 15.40 -3.43
C ILE A 93 0.39 16.51 -4.07
N ALA A 94 1.03 17.26 -4.95
CA ALA A 94 0.38 18.36 -5.66
C ALA A 94 -0.81 17.87 -6.48
N SER A 95 -1.78 18.76 -6.72
CA SER A 95 -2.89 18.44 -7.60
C SER A 95 -2.34 18.01 -8.97
N LYS A 96 -2.91 16.94 -9.55
CA LYS A 96 -2.43 16.30 -10.79
C LYS A 96 -1.00 15.76 -10.72
N GLY A 97 -0.41 15.71 -9.52
CA GLY A 97 0.95 15.25 -9.30
C GLY A 97 1.04 13.75 -9.07
N THR A 98 2.24 13.23 -9.29
CA THR A 98 2.57 11.83 -9.04
C THR A 98 3.78 11.75 -8.13
N PHE A 99 3.69 10.90 -7.11
CA PHE A 99 4.80 10.57 -6.23
C PHE A 99 5.23 9.13 -6.48
N ILE A 100 6.52 8.91 -6.66
CA ILE A 100 7.09 7.58 -6.88
C ILE A 100 7.99 7.23 -5.70
N PHE A 101 7.65 6.15 -5.01
CA PHE A 101 8.47 5.58 -3.94
C PHE A 101 9.23 4.38 -4.51
N ASN A 102 10.54 4.53 -4.68
CA ASN A 102 11.41 3.54 -5.33
C ASN A 102 12.27 2.74 -4.36
N ASP A 103 12.25 3.05 -3.10
CA ASP A 103 13.01 2.28 -2.12
C ASP A 103 12.35 0.92 -1.92
N ARG A 104 13.15 -0.11 -2.06
CA ARG A 104 12.67 -1.48 -1.91
C ARG A 104 12.52 -1.82 -0.44
N PHE A 105 11.45 -2.51 -0.12
CA PHE A 105 11.25 -3.05 1.22
C PHE A 105 10.54 -4.40 1.16
N VAL A 106 10.65 -5.14 2.25
CA VAL A 106 10.14 -6.51 2.34
C VAL A 106 8.99 -6.56 3.32
N LEU A 107 7.93 -7.26 2.95
CA LEU A 107 6.82 -7.60 3.82
C LEU A 107 6.88 -9.10 4.15
N HIS A 108 6.85 -9.40 5.41
CA HIS A 108 6.81 -10.76 5.94
C HIS A 108 5.37 -11.25 6.08
N PRO A 109 5.17 -12.57 6.29
CA PRO A 109 3.83 -13.09 6.57
C PRO A 109 3.16 -12.32 7.72
N ALA A 110 1.89 -12.03 7.54
CA ALA A 110 1.03 -11.27 8.43
C ALA A 110 1.33 -9.76 8.55
N ASP A 111 2.29 -9.23 7.81
CA ASP A 111 2.45 -7.78 7.68
C ASP A 111 1.33 -7.19 6.81
N ALA A 112 0.98 -5.94 7.05
CA ALA A 112 0.04 -5.18 6.23
C ALA A 112 0.68 -3.90 5.71
N LEU A 113 0.43 -3.58 4.45
CA LEU A 113 0.76 -2.28 3.86
C LEU A 113 -0.53 -1.48 3.74
N LYS A 114 -0.50 -0.24 4.21
CA LYS A 114 -1.68 0.61 4.26
C LYS A 114 -1.38 2.04 3.86
N PHE A 115 -2.42 2.70 3.35
CA PHE A 115 -2.38 4.08 2.90
C PHE A 115 -3.50 4.88 3.52
N ARG A 116 -3.26 6.17 3.71
CA ARG A 116 -4.25 7.10 4.23
C ARG A 116 -4.05 8.46 3.60
N VAL A 117 -5.14 9.08 3.17
CA VAL A 117 -5.15 10.48 2.74
C VAL A 117 -5.52 11.35 3.95
N ASN A 118 -4.63 12.24 4.31
CA ASN A 118 -4.78 13.10 5.49
C ASN A 118 -5.55 14.38 5.19
N LYS A 119 -6.62 14.28 4.42
CA LYS A 119 -7.46 15.42 4.12
C LYS A 119 -8.90 14.98 3.88
N ASP A 120 -9.78 15.69 4.51
CA ASP A 120 -11.22 15.56 4.30
C ASP A 120 -11.62 16.48 3.14
N ALA A 121 -11.71 15.89 1.94
CA ALA A 121 -12.21 16.62 0.78
C ALA A 121 -13.06 15.69 -0.07
N SER A 122 -14.31 16.04 -0.20
CA SER A 122 -15.22 15.34 -1.10
C SER A 122 -14.76 15.51 -2.56
N GLY A 123 -14.64 14.43 -3.29
CA GLY A 123 -14.24 14.43 -4.68
C GLY A 123 -12.74 14.28 -4.93
N ASP A 124 -11.93 14.19 -3.91
CA ASP A 124 -10.52 13.85 -4.06
C ASP A 124 -10.38 12.38 -4.43
N ASN A 125 -9.50 12.11 -5.36
CA ASN A 125 -9.29 10.78 -5.88
C ASN A 125 -7.79 10.54 -6.04
N THR A 126 -7.30 9.53 -5.35
CA THR A 126 -5.90 9.13 -5.43
C THR A 126 -5.81 7.68 -5.86
N SER A 127 -4.94 7.42 -6.83
CA SER A 127 -4.63 6.07 -7.26
C SER A 127 -3.28 5.66 -6.70
N VAL A 128 -3.19 4.41 -6.25
CA VAL A 128 -1.94 3.80 -5.80
C VAL A 128 -1.70 2.54 -6.63
N TYR A 129 -0.50 2.41 -7.16
CA TYR A 129 -0.07 1.26 -7.94
C TYR A 129 1.18 0.66 -7.30
N VAL A 130 1.13 -0.61 -6.95
CA VAL A 130 2.22 -1.31 -6.25
C VAL A 130 2.74 -2.44 -7.14
N SER A 131 4.03 -2.43 -7.42
CA SER A 131 4.73 -3.54 -8.10
C SER A 131 5.55 -4.30 -7.08
N PHE A 132 5.45 -5.62 -7.10
CA PHE A 132 6.12 -6.46 -6.11
C PHE A 132 6.47 -7.83 -6.66
N ILE A 133 7.43 -8.47 -6.02
CA ILE A 133 7.76 -9.89 -6.23
C ILE A 133 7.12 -10.67 -5.08
N ASP A 134 6.31 -11.65 -5.43
CA ASP A 134 5.70 -12.58 -4.49
C ASP A 134 6.51 -13.87 -4.49
N GLN A 135 7.15 -14.13 -3.37
CA GLN A 135 7.89 -15.37 -3.16
C GLN A 135 7.05 -16.29 -2.27
N HIS A 136 6.64 -17.39 -2.84
CA HIS A 136 5.91 -18.45 -2.15
C HIS A 136 6.85 -19.61 -1.79
N PHE A 137 6.79 -20.04 -0.57
CA PHE A 137 7.66 -21.12 -0.08
C PHE A 137 6.92 -22.17 0.77
#